data_a169a4f5cabce1d0f87a3a51739b2e87
#
_entry.id   a169a4f5cabce1d0f87a3a51739b2e87
#
_cell.length_a   1.000
_cell.length_b   1.000
_cell.length_c   1.000
_cell.angle_alpha   90.00
_cell.angle_beta   90.00
_cell.angle_gamma   90.00
#
_symmetry.space_group_name_H-M   'P 1'
#
loop_
_entity.id
_entity.type
_entity.pdbx_description
1 polymer ?
#
loop_
_entity_poly.entity_id
_entity_poly.type
_entity_poly.pdbx_seq_one_letter_code
_entity_poly.pdbx_strand_id
1 'polypeptide(L)'
;MEVKDLKVSIAPQEVLELVWQQINNAISAQFLDKYIQETEQGVVAMGLFEKYYMRSSNRATLTVLATDFDGVTRVHLAAGGGGQGAIFRFDWGAGEDFVELAEDALRQYMLE
;
A
#
# COMPACT_ATOMS: atom_id res chain seq x y z
N MET A 1 -4.17 -4.83 -12.18
CA MET A 1 -4.07 -4.78 -10.69
C MET A 1 -2.82 -5.51 -10.26
N GLU A 2 -1.96 -4.85 -9.52
CA GLU A 2 -0.75 -5.46 -8.98
C GLU A 2 -0.96 -5.75 -7.51
N VAL A 3 -0.66 -6.97 -7.08
CA VAL A 3 -0.93 -7.43 -5.71
C VAL A 3 0.32 -8.09 -5.14
N LYS A 4 0.60 -7.83 -3.87
CA LYS A 4 1.71 -8.47 -3.16
C LYS A 4 1.34 -8.69 -1.70
N ASP A 5 1.73 -9.84 -1.17
CA ASP A 5 1.55 -10.16 0.25
C ASP A 5 2.90 -10.30 0.92
N LEU A 6 3.02 -9.70 2.11
CA LEU A 6 4.25 -9.69 2.88
C LEU A 6 3.96 -10.04 4.34
N LYS A 7 5.02 -10.40 5.06
CA LYS A 7 4.98 -10.49 6.51
C LYS A 7 6.07 -9.58 7.07
N VAL A 8 5.75 -8.83 8.11
CA VAL A 8 6.71 -7.89 8.71
C VAL A 8 6.70 -8.00 10.22
N SER A 9 7.77 -7.49 10.84
CA SER A 9 7.97 -7.57 12.28
C SER A 9 7.38 -6.40 13.07
N ILE A 10 6.81 -5.41 12.37
CA ILE A 10 6.25 -4.22 13.01
C ILE A 10 4.73 -4.32 13.12
N ALA A 11 4.14 -3.44 13.94
CA ALA A 11 2.70 -3.44 14.15
C ALA A 11 1.95 -2.95 12.90
N PRO A 12 0.68 -3.35 12.73
CA PRO A 12 -0.09 -2.94 11.56
C PRO A 12 -0.17 -1.42 11.38
N GLN A 13 -0.31 -0.66 12.47
CA GLN A 13 -0.38 0.80 12.38
C GLN A 13 0.93 1.39 11.87
N GLU A 14 2.06 0.80 12.26
CA GLU A 14 3.38 1.25 11.82
C GLU A 14 3.59 1.01 10.33
N VAL A 15 2.98 -0.05 9.80
CA VAL A 15 3.03 -0.32 8.37
C VAL A 15 2.49 0.88 7.59
N LEU A 16 1.34 1.41 7.99
CA LEU A 16 0.75 2.56 7.31
C LEU A 16 1.65 3.79 7.39
N GLU A 17 2.24 4.01 8.56
CA GLU A 17 3.11 5.19 8.76
C GLU A 17 4.34 5.12 7.87
N LEU A 18 5.00 3.96 7.81
CA LEU A 18 6.19 3.79 7.00
C LEU A 18 5.90 3.88 5.51
N VAL A 19 4.80 3.29 5.08
CA VAL A 19 4.39 3.38 3.69
C VAL A 19 4.11 4.83 3.32
N TRP A 20 3.38 5.56 4.17
CA TRP A 20 3.09 6.97 3.90
C TRP A 20 4.37 7.81 3.84
N GLN A 21 5.31 7.59 4.75
CA GLN A 21 6.58 8.33 4.74
C GLN A 21 7.33 8.12 3.42
N GLN A 22 7.28 6.92 2.87
CA GLN A 22 7.93 6.61 1.61
C GLN A 22 7.21 7.26 0.43
N ILE A 23 5.90 7.16 0.40
CA ILE A 23 5.07 7.68 -0.69
C ILE A 23 5.04 9.20 -0.67
N ASN A 24 5.01 9.80 0.51
CA ASN A 24 4.88 11.25 0.70
C ASN A 24 6.06 12.04 0.15
N ASN A 25 7.14 11.37 -0.20
CA ASN A 25 8.26 12.03 -0.88
C ASN A 25 7.92 12.43 -2.30
N ALA A 26 6.86 11.84 -2.87
CA ALA A 26 6.39 12.19 -4.20
C ALA A 26 5.46 13.41 -4.12
N ILE A 27 5.60 14.32 -5.09
CA ILE A 27 4.87 15.58 -5.10
C ILE A 27 3.36 15.41 -5.13
N SER A 28 2.89 14.37 -5.81
CA SER A 28 1.46 14.17 -6.08
C SER A 28 0.81 13.11 -5.21
N ALA A 29 1.47 12.68 -4.15
CA ALA A 29 0.96 11.61 -3.30
C ALA A 29 -0.09 12.14 -2.32
N GLN A 30 -1.10 11.32 -2.06
CA GLN A 30 -2.16 11.63 -1.08
C GLN A 30 -2.48 10.40 -0.25
N PHE A 31 -2.77 10.62 1.01
CA PHE A 31 -3.30 9.61 1.92
C PHE A 31 -4.82 9.81 1.96
N LEU A 32 -5.54 9.02 1.19
CA LEU A 32 -6.96 9.25 0.98
C LEU A 32 -7.84 8.77 2.12
N ASP A 33 -7.48 7.65 2.73
CA ASP A 33 -8.31 7.07 3.79
C ASP A 33 -7.43 6.20 4.70
N LYS A 34 -7.78 6.21 5.98
CA LYS A 34 -7.10 5.43 7.00
C LYS A 34 -8.15 4.85 7.94
N TYR A 35 -8.08 3.54 8.15
CA TYR A 35 -8.99 2.87 9.05
C TYR A 35 -8.20 1.93 9.96
N ILE A 36 -8.40 2.05 11.26
CA ILE A 36 -7.74 1.17 12.23
C ILE A 36 -8.81 0.66 13.20
N GLN A 37 -8.82 -0.65 13.39
CA GLN A 37 -9.68 -1.28 14.37
C GLN A 37 -8.83 -2.17 15.27
N GLU A 38 -8.90 -1.93 16.57
CA GLU A 38 -8.19 -2.73 17.56
C GLU A 38 -9.19 -3.65 18.25
N THR A 39 -8.82 -4.92 18.39
CA THR A 39 -9.62 -5.92 19.07
C THR A 39 -8.73 -6.71 20.02
N GLU A 40 -9.34 -7.56 20.86
CA GLU A 40 -8.57 -8.44 21.75
C GLU A 40 -7.74 -9.46 20.96
N GLN A 41 -8.16 -9.80 19.75
CA GLN A 41 -7.45 -10.78 18.92
C GLN A 41 -6.35 -10.15 18.10
N GLY A 42 -6.38 -8.84 17.89
CA GLY A 42 -5.39 -8.16 17.08
C GLY A 42 -5.91 -6.88 16.48
N VAL A 43 -5.16 -6.37 15.51
CA VAL A 43 -5.41 -5.08 14.88
C VAL A 43 -5.62 -5.26 13.39
N VAL A 44 -6.57 -4.50 12.84
CA VAL A 44 -6.72 -4.30 11.41
C VAL A 44 -6.35 -2.84 11.12
N ALA A 45 -5.43 -2.63 10.19
CA ALA A 45 -5.07 -1.29 9.73
C ALA A 45 -5.16 -1.25 8.21
N MET A 46 -5.92 -0.30 7.69
CA MET A 46 -6.10 -0.14 6.25
C MET A 46 -5.74 1.28 5.87
N GLY A 47 -4.97 1.42 4.81
CA GLY A 47 -4.64 2.71 4.23
C GLY A 47 -4.93 2.70 2.74
N LEU A 48 -5.46 3.82 2.24
CA LEU A 48 -5.69 4.03 0.83
C LEU A 48 -4.89 5.25 0.40
N PHE A 49 -3.99 5.04 -0.54
CA PHE A 49 -3.08 6.08 -1.02
C PHE A 49 -3.27 6.30 -2.51
N GLU A 50 -2.90 7.48 -2.97
CA GLU A 50 -3.00 7.82 -4.39
C GLU A 50 -1.74 8.55 -4.82
N LYS A 51 -1.33 8.30 -6.05
CA LYS A 51 -0.17 8.96 -6.64
C LYS A 51 -0.41 9.16 -8.14
N TYR A 52 0.02 10.32 -8.66
CA TYR A 52 -0.06 10.60 -10.09
C TYR A 52 1.18 10.08 -10.80
N TYR A 53 0.98 9.39 -11.91
CA TYR A 53 2.08 8.89 -12.74
C TYR A 53 2.06 9.62 -14.08
N MET A 54 3.11 10.39 -14.33
CA MET A 54 3.19 11.23 -15.53
C MET A 54 3.21 10.43 -16.82
N ARG A 55 3.90 9.28 -16.83
CA ARG A 55 4.05 8.50 -18.06
C ARG A 55 2.72 7.99 -18.62
N SER A 56 1.74 7.78 -17.78
CA SER A 56 0.42 7.31 -18.19
C SER A 56 -0.63 8.41 -18.11
N SER A 57 -0.27 9.56 -17.54
CA SER A 57 -1.20 10.67 -17.27
C SER A 57 -2.38 10.21 -16.42
N ASN A 58 -2.16 9.26 -15.54
CA ASN A 58 -3.20 8.67 -14.70
C ASN A 58 -2.78 8.65 -13.25
N ARG A 59 -3.79 8.60 -12.38
CA ARG A 59 -3.57 8.37 -10.98
C ARG A 59 -3.66 6.87 -10.70
N ALA A 60 -2.82 6.40 -9.82
CA ALA A 60 -2.89 5.04 -9.32
C ALA A 60 -3.25 5.07 -7.85
N THR A 61 -3.95 4.06 -7.37
CA THR A 61 -4.27 3.91 -5.96
C THR A 61 -3.52 2.70 -5.42
N LEU A 62 -3.18 2.77 -4.14
CA LEU A 62 -2.59 1.65 -3.42
C LEU A 62 -3.42 1.42 -2.17
N THR A 63 -3.92 0.21 -2.04
CA THR A 63 -4.56 -0.25 -0.81
C THR A 63 -3.54 -1.02 0.00
N VAL A 64 -3.40 -0.66 1.26
CA VAL A 64 -2.54 -1.36 2.21
C VAL A 64 -3.44 -1.90 3.31
N LEU A 65 -3.46 -3.22 3.47
CA LEU A 65 -4.20 -3.86 4.55
C LEU A 65 -3.19 -4.62 5.41
N ALA A 66 -3.15 -4.31 6.70
CA ALA A 66 -2.23 -4.97 7.62
C ALA A 66 -3.00 -5.51 8.80
N THR A 67 -2.74 -6.78 9.15
CA THR A 67 -3.41 -7.46 10.26
C THR A 67 -2.39 -8.28 11.03
N ASP A 68 -2.63 -8.48 12.33
CA ASP A 68 -1.73 -9.29 13.16
C ASP A 68 -2.45 -10.34 14.01
N PHE A 69 -3.58 -10.84 13.53
CA PHE A 69 -4.43 -11.75 14.29
C PHE A 69 -3.76 -13.09 14.68
N ASP A 70 -2.75 -13.49 13.93
CA ASP A 70 -2.05 -14.75 14.22
C ASP A 70 -0.64 -14.54 14.78
N GLY A 71 -0.38 -13.37 15.36
CA GLY A 71 0.89 -13.06 16.00
C GLY A 71 1.95 -12.52 15.07
N VAL A 72 1.67 -12.43 13.79
CA VAL A 72 2.57 -11.88 12.78
C VAL A 72 1.79 -10.83 11.99
N THR A 73 2.43 -9.70 11.70
CA THR A 73 1.79 -8.70 10.86
C THR A 73 1.87 -9.13 9.40
N ARG A 74 0.71 -9.37 8.83
CA ARG A 74 0.54 -9.69 7.41
C ARG A 74 0.10 -8.44 6.69
N VAL A 75 0.74 -8.16 5.57
CA VAL A 75 0.47 -6.95 4.78
C VAL A 75 0.03 -7.38 3.38
N HIS A 76 -1.11 -6.86 2.98
CA HIS A 76 -1.64 -7.05 1.64
C HIS A 76 -1.58 -5.71 0.91
N LEU A 77 -0.85 -5.69 -0.21
CA LEU A 77 -0.69 -4.51 -1.05
C LEU A 77 -1.43 -4.74 -2.36
N ALA A 78 -2.27 -3.80 -2.75
CA ALA A 78 -2.98 -3.89 -4.02
C ALA A 78 -2.98 -2.53 -4.69
N ALA A 79 -2.36 -2.43 -5.86
CA ALA A 79 -2.30 -1.19 -6.62
C ALA A 79 -3.14 -1.31 -7.88
N GLY A 80 -3.99 -0.32 -8.11
CA GLY A 80 -4.82 -0.24 -9.30
C GLY A 80 -4.71 1.13 -9.94
N GLY A 81 -4.95 1.19 -11.24
CA GLY A 81 -4.87 2.43 -11.98
C GLY A 81 -6.21 3.04 -12.22
N GLY A 82 -6.27 4.37 -12.18
CA GLY A 82 -7.43 5.12 -12.59
C GLY A 82 -7.44 5.29 -14.09
N GLY A 83 -8.40 6.03 -14.55
CA GLY A 83 -8.58 6.28 -15.95
C GLY A 83 -9.80 5.55 -16.46
N GLN A 84 -10.17 5.89 -17.66
CA GLN A 84 -11.36 5.32 -18.27
C GLN A 84 -11.11 3.88 -18.67
N GLY A 85 -11.84 2.97 -18.07
CA GLY A 85 -11.69 1.57 -18.38
C GLY A 85 -10.38 1.01 -17.83
N ALA A 86 -10.43 0.60 -16.57
CA ALA A 86 -9.23 0.08 -15.88
C ALA A 86 -8.53 -1.03 -16.66
N ILE A 87 -9.26 -1.81 -17.43
CA ILE A 87 -8.69 -2.89 -18.23
C ILE A 87 -7.77 -2.35 -19.32
N PHE A 88 -8.12 -1.23 -19.93
CA PHE A 88 -7.39 -0.69 -21.08
C PHE A 88 -6.45 0.46 -20.73
N ARG A 89 -6.69 1.07 -19.57
CA ARG A 89 -5.96 2.26 -19.15
C ARG A 89 -5.04 2.03 -17.97
N PHE A 90 -5.09 0.85 -17.37
CA PHE A 90 -4.23 0.55 -16.25
C PHE A 90 -2.77 0.52 -16.71
N ASP A 91 -1.93 1.32 -16.06
CA ASP A 91 -0.49 1.29 -16.30
C ASP A 91 0.13 0.23 -15.39
N TRP A 92 0.43 -0.93 -15.95
CA TRP A 92 1.01 -2.03 -15.20
C TRP A 92 2.34 -1.64 -14.56
N GLY A 93 3.13 -0.81 -15.25
CA GLY A 93 4.37 -0.31 -14.69
C GLY A 93 4.14 0.57 -13.47
N ALA A 94 3.11 1.43 -13.51
CA ALA A 94 2.76 2.27 -12.36
C ALA A 94 2.30 1.43 -11.18
N GLY A 95 1.51 0.38 -11.43
CA GLY A 95 1.07 -0.53 -10.38
C GLY A 95 2.25 -1.23 -9.71
N GLU A 96 3.15 -1.79 -10.51
CA GLU A 96 4.37 -2.40 -9.99
C GLU A 96 5.20 -1.41 -9.20
N ASP A 97 5.39 -0.20 -9.73
CA ASP A 97 6.18 0.82 -9.07
C ASP A 97 5.57 1.21 -7.73
N PHE A 98 4.25 1.33 -7.68
CA PHE A 98 3.56 1.73 -6.45
C PHE A 98 3.68 0.65 -5.37
N VAL A 99 3.47 -0.61 -5.74
CA VAL A 99 3.65 -1.73 -4.82
C VAL A 99 5.11 -1.79 -4.36
N GLU A 100 6.05 -1.59 -5.29
CA GLU A 100 7.48 -1.63 -4.96
C GLU A 100 7.87 -0.51 -3.99
N LEU A 101 7.31 0.69 -4.14
CA LEU A 101 7.54 1.77 -3.19
C LEU A 101 7.12 1.37 -1.78
N ALA A 102 5.94 0.77 -1.66
CA ALA A 102 5.46 0.30 -0.36
C ALA A 102 6.34 -0.83 0.18
N GLU A 103 6.73 -1.75 -0.68
CA GLU A 103 7.60 -2.85 -0.29
C GLU A 103 8.95 -2.33 0.20
N ASP A 104 9.50 -1.34 -0.50
CA ASP A 104 10.77 -0.72 -0.10
C ASP A 104 10.68 -0.09 1.29
N ALA A 105 9.55 0.54 1.60
CA ALA A 105 9.34 1.14 2.91
C ALA A 105 9.38 0.10 4.04
N LEU A 106 9.01 -1.13 3.72
CA LEU A 106 8.89 -2.20 4.71
C LEU A 106 10.05 -3.20 4.67
N ARG A 107 10.96 -3.04 3.72
CA ARG A 107 11.96 -4.06 3.39
C ARG A 107 12.80 -4.50 4.60
N GLN A 108 13.26 -3.56 5.41
CA GLN A 108 14.10 -3.92 6.56
C GLN A 108 13.34 -4.65 7.66
N TYR A 109 12.01 -4.64 7.60
CA TYR A 109 11.16 -5.31 8.60
C TYR A 109 10.53 -6.59 8.06
N MET A 110 10.80 -6.94 6.81
CA MET A 110 10.20 -8.12 6.19
C MET A 110 10.72 -9.40 6.83
N LEU A 111 9.80 -10.36 7.02
CA LEU A 111 10.09 -11.70 7.52
C LEU A 111 10.05 -12.69 6.37
N GLU A 112 10.78 -13.77 6.53
CA GLU A 112 10.79 -14.84 5.53
C GLU A 112 9.57 -15.75 5.63
#